data_fc6e1055232ead2e29866fd1bc725004
#
_entry.id   fc6e1055232ead2e29866fd1bc725004
#
_cell.length_a   1.000
_cell.length_b   1.000
_cell.length_c   1.000
_cell.angle_alpha   90.00
_cell.angle_beta   90.00
_cell.angle_gamma   90.00
#
_symmetry.space_group_name_H-M   'P 1'
#
loop_
_entity.id
_entity.type
_entity.pdbx_description
1 polymer ?
#
loop_
_entity_poly.entity_id
_entity_poly.type
_entity_poly.pdbx_seq_one_letter_code
_entity_poly.pdbx_strand_id
1 'polypeptide(L)'
;MLARQTIEAKQRTPTGAAWGQERRLEFIEFRLLWDGKINRGELVDFFGISIQQASLDLARYIELAPGNLDYDRSSKVYRASPSIRVVFTQPDAQTFLNQLSSPAVGPSALSFIGWRPPFDIVRYPTRSIRPDTLMQVIWAIRDRQDVEVSYQSMRRPDMTRRWISPHAIAFDGVRWHTRAWCHENQYFKDFVLARIQEIHRVRPSRIDATQDARWHSFVTIVLRANRALTRGQRIAVETEFGMSEGELRVRIRESLVHYFIRQLSLDRDTVPSNKIELLEWVNQSELQPIIAEATSR
;
A
#
# COMPACT_ATOMS: atom_id res chain seq x y z
N MET A 1 -22.11 9.17 28.76
CA MET A 1 -20.84 9.70 29.29
C MET A 1 -19.99 8.52 29.73
N LEU A 2 -19.10 8.04 28.87
CA LEU A 2 -18.15 6.96 29.20
C LEU A 2 -16.76 7.52 28.93
N ALA A 3 -15.98 7.64 30.00
CA ALA A 3 -14.67 8.21 30.01
C ALA A 3 -13.67 7.37 29.22
N ARG A 4 -13.03 7.98 28.22
CA ARG A 4 -11.84 7.44 27.56
C ARG A 4 -10.65 7.57 28.51
N GLN A 5 -10.19 6.47 29.08
CA GLN A 5 -8.86 6.39 29.68
C GLN A 5 -7.85 6.12 28.57
N THR A 6 -7.10 7.16 28.21
CA THR A 6 -5.91 7.09 27.37
C THR A 6 -4.79 6.47 28.18
N ILE A 7 -4.42 5.24 27.89
CA ILE A 7 -3.21 4.62 28.46
C ILE A 7 -2.05 5.07 27.56
N GLU A 8 -1.21 5.97 28.07
CA GLU A 8 0.08 6.29 27.46
C GLU A 8 1.01 5.06 27.53
N ALA A 9 1.13 4.36 26.40
CA ALA A 9 2.14 3.33 26.21
C ALA A 9 3.50 4.01 26.02
N LYS A 10 4.34 3.98 27.03
CA LYS A 10 5.75 4.33 26.94
C LYS A 10 6.42 3.45 25.85
N GLN A 11 6.77 4.05 24.73
CA GLN A 11 7.60 3.42 23.68
C GLN A 11 8.98 3.10 24.27
N ARG A 12 9.19 1.84 24.66
CA ARG A 12 10.51 1.28 24.91
C ARG A 12 11.02 0.73 23.56
N THR A 13 12.16 1.22 23.11
CA THR A 13 12.88 0.64 21.96
C THR A 13 13.30 -0.79 22.32
N PRO A 14 12.81 -1.85 21.66
CA PRO A 14 13.13 -3.22 22.04
C PRO A 14 14.57 -3.57 21.66
N THR A 15 15.26 -4.32 22.50
CA THR A 15 16.52 -4.98 22.14
C THR A 15 16.25 -6.11 21.15
N GLY A 16 17.20 -6.47 20.27
CA GLY A 16 16.98 -7.41 19.16
C GLY A 16 16.32 -8.76 19.52
N ALA A 17 16.55 -9.28 20.75
CA ALA A 17 15.88 -10.48 21.26
C ALA A 17 14.40 -10.24 21.63
N ALA A 18 14.06 -9.05 22.12
CA ALA A 18 12.69 -8.66 22.44
C ALA A 18 11.84 -8.50 21.17
N TRP A 19 12.42 -7.96 20.10
CA TRP A 19 11.77 -7.88 18.78
C TRP A 19 11.38 -9.27 18.25
N GLY A 20 12.26 -10.26 18.39
CA GLY A 20 11.95 -11.63 17.98
C GLY A 20 10.75 -12.22 18.75
N GLN A 21 10.63 -11.98 20.04
CA GLN A 21 9.55 -12.50 20.88
C GLN A 21 8.21 -11.81 20.54
N GLU A 22 8.19 -10.49 20.47
CA GLU A 22 6.98 -9.72 20.12
C GLU A 22 6.40 -10.17 18.76
N ARG A 23 7.26 -10.35 17.77
CA ARG A 23 6.85 -10.84 16.45
C ARG A 23 6.26 -12.26 16.50
N ARG A 24 6.72 -13.12 17.40
CA ARG A 24 6.14 -14.47 17.60
C ARG A 24 4.80 -14.41 18.33
N LEU A 25 4.61 -13.48 19.25
CA LEU A 25 3.29 -13.25 19.91
C LEU A 25 2.27 -12.69 18.93
N GLU A 26 2.68 -11.74 18.06
CA GLU A 26 1.85 -11.26 16.93
C GLU A 26 1.44 -12.40 15.99
N PHE A 27 2.37 -13.30 15.65
CA PHE A 27 2.09 -14.47 14.82
C PHE A 27 1.07 -15.40 15.48
N ILE A 28 1.23 -15.69 16.78
CA ILE A 28 0.29 -16.53 17.54
C ILE A 28 -1.11 -15.91 17.46
N GLU A 29 -1.25 -14.62 17.76
CA GLU A 29 -2.53 -13.94 17.74
C GLU A 29 -3.12 -13.89 16.33
N PHE A 30 -2.34 -13.60 15.32
CA PHE A 30 -2.77 -13.61 13.92
C PHE A 30 -3.35 -14.97 13.52
N ARG A 31 -2.65 -16.08 13.88
CA ARG A 31 -3.12 -17.44 13.57
C ARG A 31 -4.41 -17.79 14.32
N LEU A 32 -4.54 -17.39 15.56
CA LEU A 32 -5.77 -17.57 16.34
C LEU A 32 -6.94 -16.80 15.73
N LEU A 33 -6.70 -15.56 15.30
CA LEU A 33 -7.77 -14.71 14.71
C LEU A 33 -8.24 -15.22 13.35
N TRP A 34 -7.31 -15.58 12.45
CA TRP A 34 -7.64 -15.90 11.07
C TRP A 34 -7.82 -17.41 10.80
N ASP A 35 -7.03 -18.26 11.45
CA ASP A 35 -7.09 -19.71 11.27
C ASP A 35 -7.89 -20.41 12.40
N GLY A 36 -8.22 -19.68 13.47
CA GLY A 36 -8.93 -20.21 14.63
C GLY A 36 -8.10 -21.16 15.51
N LYS A 37 -6.85 -21.43 15.15
CA LYS A 37 -5.99 -22.40 15.85
C LYS A 37 -4.53 -22.18 15.53
N ILE A 38 -3.66 -22.69 16.44
CA ILE A 38 -2.21 -22.75 16.22
C ILE A 38 -1.63 -23.97 16.98
N ASN A 39 -0.52 -24.50 16.50
CA ASN A 39 0.27 -25.51 17.23
C ASN A 39 1.76 -25.10 17.32
N ARG A 40 2.53 -25.84 18.15
CA ARG A 40 3.96 -25.54 18.34
C ARG A 40 4.79 -25.72 17.09
N GLY A 41 4.45 -26.72 16.26
CA GLY A 41 5.12 -26.99 15.00
C GLY A 41 5.10 -25.79 14.05
N GLU A 42 3.98 -25.10 13.96
CA GLU A 42 3.82 -23.92 13.11
C GLU A 42 4.76 -22.77 13.52
N LEU A 43 5.00 -22.59 14.83
CA LEU A 43 6.00 -21.63 15.32
C LEU A 43 7.43 -22.06 14.98
N VAL A 44 7.73 -23.36 15.20
CA VAL A 44 9.03 -23.95 14.86
C VAL A 44 9.33 -23.79 13.38
N ASP A 45 8.39 -24.16 12.52
CA ASP A 45 8.54 -24.15 11.07
C ASP A 45 8.69 -22.71 10.52
N PHE A 46 7.91 -21.76 11.09
CA PHE A 46 7.92 -20.39 10.61
C PHE A 46 9.16 -19.59 11.07
N PHE A 47 9.56 -19.73 12.34
CA PHE A 47 10.63 -18.92 12.93
C PHE A 47 11.97 -19.66 13.02
N GLY A 48 12.03 -20.96 12.72
CA GLY A 48 13.25 -21.75 12.88
C GLY A 48 13.68 -21.89 14.35
N ILE A 49 12.76 -21.87 15.31
CA ILE A 49 13.03 -21.95 16.76
C ILE A 49 12.89 -23.38 17.29
N SER A 50 13.38 -23.62 18.51
CA SER A 50 13.19 -24.91 19.18
C SER A 50 11.75 -25.12 19.67
N ILE A 51 11.33 -26.37 19.84
CA ILE A 51 10.03 -26.72 20.43
C ILE A 51 9.88 -26.14 21.84
N GLN A 52 10.97 -26.08 22.60
CA GLN A 52 11.00 -25.47 23.95
C GLN A 52 10.68 -23.98 23.87
N GLN A 53 11.31 -23.26 22.93
CA GLN A 53 11.05 -21.84 22.73
C GLN A 53 9.59 -21.59 22.29
N ALA A 54 9.07 -22.38 21.35
CA ALA A 54 7.67 -22.30 20.94
C ALA A 54 6.70 -22.51 22.10
N SER A 55 7.04 -23.45 23.02
CA SER A 55 6.24 -23.69 24.24
C SER A 55 6.26 -22.51 25.20
N LEU A 56 7.42 -21.87 25.37
CA LEU A 56 7.59 -20.66 26.19
C LEU A 56 6.82 -19.46 25.61
N ASP A 57 6.85 -19.29 24.29
CA ASP A 57 6.12 -18.21 23.64
C ASP A 57 4.59 -18.38 23.75
N LEU A 58 4.08 -19.61 23.61
CA LEU A 58 2.65 -19.91 23.83
C LEU A 58 2.25 -19.70 25.30
N ALA A 59 3.08 -20.15 26.26
CA ALA A 59 2.84 -19.89 27.68
C ALA A 59 2.81 -18.37 27.95
N ARG A 60 3.75 -17.63 27.38
CA ARG A 60 3.82 -16.17 27.51
C ARG A 60 2.59 -15.48 26.89
N TYR A 61 2.12 -15.96 25.75
CA TYR A 61 0.87 -15.44 25.16
C TYR A 61 -0.32 -15.66 26.08
N ILE A 62 -0.46 -16.85 26.69
CA ILE A 62 -1.55 -17.16 27.64
C ILE A 62 -1.50 -16.22 28.86
N GLU A 63 -0.32 -15.91 29.38
CA GLU A 63 -0.15 -14.97 30.49
C GLU A 63 -0.60 -13.55 30.14
N LEU A 64 -0.25 -13.08 28.92
CA LEU A 64 -0.52 -11.72 28.48
C LEU A 64 -1.94 -11.53 27.91
N ALA A 65 -2.53 -12.59 27.41
CA ALA A 65 -3.86 -12.62 26.82
C ALA A 65 -4.72 -13.75 27.41
N PRO A 66 -5.03 -13.72 28.72
CA PRO A 66 -5.76 -14.78 29.39
C PRO A 66 -7.16 -14.95 28.82
N GLY A 67 -7.54 -16.22 28.57
CA GLY A 67 -8.86 -16.56 28.00
C GLY A 67 -8.96 -16.42 26.48
N ASN A 68 -7.87 -16.08 25.79
CA ASN A 68 -7.87 -15.97 24.32
C ASN A 68 -7.80 -17.33 23.61
N LEU A 69 -7.32 -18.36 24.29
CA LEU A 69 -7.18 -19.70 23.71
C LEU A 69 -7.38 -20.81 24.71
N ASP A 70 -7.78 -21.97 24.19
CA ASP A 70 -7.93 -23.23 24.90
C ASP A 70 -7.10 -24.33 24.25
N TYR A 71 -6.47 -25.20 25.05
CA TYR A 71 -5.69 -26.32 24.52
C TYR A 71 -6.56 -27.56 24.29
N ASP A 72 -6.76 -27.92 23.03
CA ASP A 72 -7.40 -29.17 22.64
C ASP A 72 -6.39 -30.32 22.68
N ARG A 73 -6.53 -31.18 23.70
CA ARG A 73 -5.63 -32.33 23.93
C ARG A 73 -5.77 -33.40 22.85
N SER A 74 -6.94 -33.54 22.23
CA SER A 74 -7.21 -34.59 21.24
C SER A 74 -6.50 -34.30 19.93
N SER A 75 -6.57 -33.04 19.44
CA SER A 75 -5.93 -32.61 18.22
C SER A 75 -4.55 -31.98 18.43
N LYS A 76 -4.12 -31.81 19.69
CA LYS A 76 -2.83 -31.19 20.10
C LYS A 76 -2.61 -29.78 19.54
N VAL A 77 -3.70 -28.99 19.47
CA VAL A 77 -3.69 -27.61 19.00
C VAL A 77 -4.23 -26.66 20.05
N TYR A 78 -3.85 -25.40 19.99
CA TYR A 78 -4.47 -24.31 20.73
C TYR A 78 -5.55 -23.70 19.84
N ARG A 79 -6.78 -23.63 20.33
CA ARG A 79 -7.94 -23.06 19.61
C ARG A 79 -8.26 -21.67 20.15
N ALA A 80 -8.63 -20.78 19.25
CA ALA A 80 -9.10 -19.46 19.62
C ALA A 80 -10.42 -19.55 20.42
N SER A 81 -10.48 -18.78 21.50
CA SER A 81 -11.72 -18.60 22.25
C SER A 81 -12.72 -17.78 21.41
N PRO A 82 -14.04 -18.06 21.50
CA PRO A 82 -15.07 -17.21 20.87
C PRO A 82 -15.02 -15.74 21.37
N SER A 83 -14.43 -15.50 22.53
CA SER A 83 -14.29 -14.18 23.16
C SER A 83 -12.87 -13.61 23.05
N ILE A 84 -12.09 -14.03 22.06
CA ILE A 84 -10.70 -13.58 21.85
C ILE A 84 -10.63 -12.04 21.81
N ARG A 85 -9.67 -11.49 22.56
CA ARG A 85 -9.39 -10.05 22.60
C ARG A 85 -8.03 -9.79 21.99
N VAL A 86 -7.97 -8.81 21.11
CA VAL A 86 -6.73 -8.40 20.44
C VAL A 86 -5.80 -7.69 21.41
N VAL A 87 -4.56 -8.13 21.50
CA VAL A 87 -3.52 -7.58 22.37
C VAL A 87 -2.29 -7.12 21.59
N PHE A 88 -1.87 -7.90 20.59
CA PHE A 88 -0.61 -7.68 19.85
C PHE A 88 -0.83 -7.21 18.41
N THR A 89 -1.96 -7.52 17.81
CA THR A 89 -2.27 -7.17 16.41
C THR A 89 -3.53 -6.33 16.34
N GLN A 90 -3.64 -5.54 15.27
CA GLN A 90 -4.95 -4.99 14.89
C GLN A 90 -5.45 -5.80 13.70
N PRO A 91 -6.55 -6.57 13.83
CA PRO A 91 -7.09 -7.32 12.73
C PRO A 91 -7.58 -6.35 11.65
N ASP A 92 -6.89 -6.41 10.51
CA ASP A 92 -7.24 -5.63 9.33
C ASP A 92 -7.49 -6.59 8.17
N ALA A 93 -8.74 -6.65 7.73
CA ALA A 93 -9.17 -7.51 6.63
C ALA A 93 -8.42 -7.18 5.33
N GLN A 94 -8.13 -5.88 5.08
CA GLN A 94 -7.43 -5.48 3.88
C GLN A 94 -5.97 -5.97 3.89
N THR A 95 -5.30 -5.93 5.02
CA THR A 95 -3.95 -6.48 5.19
C THR A 95 -3.93 -8.00 4.94
N PHE A 96 -4.90 -8.74 5.46
CA PHE A 96 -5.03 -10.17 5.19
C PHE A 96 -5.25 -10.46 3.70
N LEU A 97 -6.20 -9.77 3.06
CA LEU A 97 -6.51 -9.94 1.64
C LEU A 97 -5.34 -9.51 0.73
N ASN A 98 -4.59 -8.47 1.09
CA ASN A 98 -3.39 -8.06 0.38
C ASN A 98 -2.28 -9.11 0.48
N GLN A 99 -2.09 -9.72 1.65
CA GLN A 99 -1.16 -10.84 1.79
C GLN A 99 -1.61 -12.06 0.99
N LEU A 100 -2.92 -12.36 0.96
CA LEU A 100 -3.47 -13.46 0.20
C LEU A 100 -3.27 -13.25 -1.32
N SER A 101 -3.47 -12.02 -1.81
CA SER A 101 -3.36 -11.67 -3.23
C SER A 101 -1.93 -11.38 -3.70
N SER A 102 -0.95 -11.29 -2.79
CA SER A 102 0.43 -10.99 -3.15
C SER A 102 1.05 -12.12 -3.97
N PRO A 103 1.61 -11.84 -5.18
CA PRO A 103 2.31 -12.85 -5.98
C PRO A 103 3.62 -13.31 -5.33
N ALA A 104 4.13 -12.62 -4.32
CA ALA A 104 5.36 -12.95 -3.59
C ALA A 104 5.18 -14.13 -2.62
N VAL A 105 4.12 -14.89 -2.75
CA VAL A 105 3.84 -16.05 -1.91
C VAL A 105 4.54 -17.30 -2.47
N GLY A 106 5.88 -17.25 -2.48
CA GLY A 106 6.72 -18.42 -2.42
C GLY A 106 7.06 -18.76 -0.97
N PRO A 107 7.73 -19.89 -0.70
CA PRO A 107 8.14 -20.31 0.66
C PRO A 107 8.96 -19.28 1.45
N SER A 108 9.46 -18.24 0.79
CA SER A 108 10.29 -17.17 1.36
C SER A 108 9.52 -15.89 1.71
N ALA A 109 8.21 -15.79 1.43
CA ALA A 109 7.43 -14.63 1.84
C ALA A 109 6.98 -14.81 3.29
N LEU A 110 7.35 -13.90 4.16
CA LEU A 110 7.00 -13.84 5.59
C LEU A 110 5.49 -13.52 5.78
N SER A 111 4.62 -14.37 5.22
CA SER A 111 3.18 -14.28 5.40
C SER A 111 2.77 -15.08 6.63
N PHE A 112 2.05 -14.47 7.55
CA PHE A 112 1.51 -15.13 8.73
C PHE A 112 0.32 -16.04 8.43
N ILE A 113 -0.23 -16.01 7.20
CA ILE A 113 -1.38 -16.84 6.80
C ILE A 113 -0.96 -18.32 6.81
N GLY A 114 -1.69 -19.12 7.59
CA GLY A 114 -1.50 -20.55 7.63
C GLY A 114 -2.40 -21.30 6.67
N TRP A 115 -3.71 -21.22 6.92
CA TRP A 115 -4.68 -21.79 6.01
C TRP A 115 -5.16 -20.74 5.02
N ARG A 116 -5.24 -21.14 3.74
CA ARG A 116 -5.73 -20.27 2.66
C ARG A 116 -7.04 -20.81 2.13
N PRO A 117 -8.10 -19.99 2.11
CA PRO A 117 -9.31 -20.38 1.42
C PRO A 117 -9.04 -20.54 -0.07
N PRO A 118 -9.81 -21.33 -0.81
CA PRO A 118 -9.80 -21.26 -2.26
C PRO A 118 -10.04 -19.81 -2.70
N PHE A 119 -9.13 -19.26 -3.51
CA PHE A 119 -9.24 -17.89 -4.00
C PHE A 119 -8.67 -17.78 -5.42
N ASP A 120 -9.14 -16.81 -6.14
CA ASP A 120 -8.55 -16.37 -7.41
C ASP A 120 -8.57 -14.85 -7.50
N ILE A 121 -7.70 -14.29 -8.33
CA ILE A 121 -7.56 -12.86 -8.56
C ILE A 121 -7.53 -12.55 -10.06
N VAL A 122 -8.17 -11.47 -10.44
CA VAL A 122 -8.00 -10.93 -11.80
C VAL A 122 -6.58 -10.39 -11.93
N ARG A 123 -5.76 -11.06 -12.75
CA ARG A 123 -4.39 -10.64 -13.01
C ARG A 123 -4.35 -9.61 -14.13
N TYR A 124 -4.05 -8.39 -13.79
CA TYR A 124 -3.74 -7.38 -14.79
C TYR A 124 -2.40 -7.69 -15.48
N PRO A 125 -2.24 -7.38 -16.78
CA PRO A 125 -0.96 -7.51 -17.46
C PRO A 125 0.13 -6.76 -16.70
N THR A 126 1.14 -7.50 -16.24
CA THR A 126 2.30 -6.91 -15.57
C THR A 126 3.15 -6.15 -16.57
N ARG A 127 3.67 -4.99 -16.15
CA ARG A 127 4.59 -4.20 -16.96
C ARG A 127 6.00 -4.55 -16.55
N SER A 128 6.76 -5.09 -17.49
CA SER A 128 8.13 -5.47 -17.24
C SER A 128 8.99 -4.22 -17.07
N ILE A 129 9.68 -4.13 -15.94
CA ILE A 129 10.73 -3.14 -15.69
C ILE A 129 12.04 -3.92 -15.60
N ARG A 130 13.05 -3.50 -16.33
CA ARG A 130 14.36 -4.14 -16.27
C ARG A 130 14.98 -3.90 -14.90
N PRO A 131 15.48 -4.94 -14.21
CA PRO A 131 16.07 -4.78 -12.88
C PRO A 131 17.24 -3.81 -12.85
N ASP A 132 18.10 -3.85 -13.87
CA ASP A 132 19.25 -2.93 -14.00
C ASP A 132 18.82 -1.47 -14.14
N THR A 133 17.79 -1.17 -14.90
CA THR A 133 17.20 0.17 -15.02
C THR A 133 16.65 0.66 -13.68
N LEU A 134 15.90 -0.19 -12.96
CA LEU A 134 15.35 0.17 -11.67
C LEU A 134 16.45 0.44 -10.64
N MET A 135 17.47 -0.43 -10.57
CA MET A 135 18.62 -0.24 -9.67
C MET A 135 19.34 1.08 -9.94
N GLN A 136 19.64 1.39 -11.20
CA GLN A 136 20.33 2.64 -11.56
C GLN A 136 19.48 3.88 -11.23
N VAL A 137 18.15 3.83 -11.43
CA VAL A 137 17.26 4.93 -11.03
C VAL A 137 17.26 5.10 -9.50
N ILE A 138 17.20 4.01 -8.73
CA ILE A 138 17.25 4.06 -7.26
C ILE A 138 18.57 4.67 -6.79
N TRP A 139 19.71 4.25 -7.38
CA TRP A 139 21.02 4.82 -7.04
C TRP A 139 21.09 6.30 -7.39
N ALA A 140 20.59 6.70 -8.59
CA ALA A 140 20.56 8.09 -9.00
C ALA A 140 19.73 8.98 -8.05
N ILE A 141 18.61 8.48 -7.54
CA ILE A 141 17.80 9.17 -6.53
C ILE A 141 18.59 9.32 -5.22
N ARG A 142 19.18 8.22 -4.71
CA ARG A 142 19.94 8.21 -3.46
C ARG A 142 21.13 9.16 -3.50
N ASP A 143 21.88 9.10 -4.61
CA ASP A 143 23.18 9.79 -4.77
C ASP A 143 23.02 11.17 -5.45
N ARG A 144 21.78 11.62 -5.68
CA ARG A 144 21.45 12.91 -6.34
C ARG A 144 22.16 13.07 -7.67
N GLN A 145 21.88 12.18 -8.60
CA GLN A 145 22.51 12.15 -9.92
C GLN A 145 21.50 12.40 -11.03
N ASP A 146 22.00 13.04 -12.11
CA ASP A 146 21.31 13.05 -13.40
C ASP A 146 21.66 11.78 -14.16
N VAL A 147 20.69 11.24 -14.88
CA VAL A 147 20.88 10.10 -15.79
C VAL A 147 20.47 10.46 -17.21
N GLU A 148 21.27 10.07 -18.20
CA GLU A 148 20.90 10.16 -19.60
C GLU A 148 20.18 8.87 -20.00
N VAL A 149 18.90 9.00 -20.36
CA VAL A 149 18.03 7.85 -20.65
C VAL A 149 17.55 7.84 -22.08
N SER A 150 17.47 6.64 -22.69
CA SER A 150 16.65 6.40 -23.87
C SER A 150 15.21 6.16 -23.41
N TYR A 151 14.30 7.03 -23.80
CA TYR A 151 12.91 7.02 -23.35
C TYR A 151 11.91 7.03 -24.49
N GLN A 152 10.95 6.08 -24.51
CA GLN A 152 9.84 6.07 -25.44
C GLN A 152 8.60 6.76 -24.83
N SER A 153 8.33 7.96 -25.31
CA SER A 153 7.06 8.64 -25.01
C SER A 153 5.95 8.13 -25.92
N MET A 154 4.71 8.07 -25.41
CA MET A 154 3.54 7.75 -26.25
C MET A 154 3.02 8.96 -27.05
N ARG A 155 3.55 10.14 -26.77
CA ARG A 155 3.22 11.38 -27.53
C ARG A 155 4.16 11.62 -28.70
N ARG A 156 5.27 10.89 -28.79
CA ARG A 156 6.28 11.01 -29.86
C ARG A 156 6.43 9.65 -30.56
N PRO A 157 6.56 9.64 -31.90
CA PRO A 157 6.73 8.39 -32.65
C PRO A 157 8.07 7.72 -32.30
N ASP A 158 9.13 8.52 -32.14
CA ASP A 158 10.47 8.03 -31.96
C ASP A 158 10.93 8.09 -30.51
N MET A 159 11.81 7.13 -30.17
CA MET A 159 12.53 7.13 -28.92
C MET A 159 13.51 8.31 -28.87
N THR A 160 13.59 8.97 -27.72
CA THR A 160 14.44 10.14 -27.54
C THR A 160 15.45 9.88 -26.43
N ARG A 161 16.67 10.41 -26.62
CA ARG A 161 17.67 10.54 -25.57
C ARG A 161 17.44 11.83 -24.81
N ARG A 162 17.45 11.74 -23.47
CA ARG A 162 17.31 12.93 -22.62
C ARG A 162 17.96 12.74 -21.27
N TRP A 163 18.39 13.86 -20.69
CA TRP A 163 18.81 13.91 -19.31
C TRP A 163 17.62 14.12 -18.39
N ILE A 164 17.57 13.35 -17.31
CA ILE A 164 16.60 13.51 -16.24
C ILE A 164 17.31 13.47 -14.88
N SER A 165 16.81 14.22 -13.90
CA SER A 165 17.26 14.19 -12.51
C SER A 165 16.18 13.54 -11.67
N PRO A 166 16.20 12.20 -11.48
CA PRO A 166 15.18 11.49 -10.72
C PRO A 166 15.31 11.79 -9.23
N HIS A 167 14.19 11.97 -8.54
CA HIS A 167 14.21 12.24 -7.09
C HIS A 167 13.19 11.42 -6.30
N ALA A 168 12.24 10.76 -6.96
CA ALA A 168 11.25 9.92 -6.29
C ALA A 168 10.70 8.82 -7.21
N ILE A 169 10.09 7.81 -6.61
CA ILE A 169 9.33 6.76 -7.29
C ILE A 169 7.87 6.87 -6.87
N ALA A 170 6.94 6.70 -7.82
CA ALA A 170 5.51 6.74 -7.61
C ALA A 170 4.82 5.58 -8.33
N PHE A 171 3.72 5.12 -7.77
CA PHE A 171 2.83 4.13 -8.36
C PHE A 171 1.46 4.75 -8.62
N ASP A 172 0.95 4.64 -9.85
CA ASP A 172 -0.34 5.21 -10.23
C ASP A 172 -1.51 4.22 -10.12
N GLY A 173 -1.28 3.08 -9.43
CA GLY A 173 -2.23 1.97 -9.34
C GLY A 173 -2.05 0.92 -10.45
N VAL A 174 -1.36 1.27 -11.55
CA VAL A 174 -1.14 0.41 -12.73
C VAL A 174 0.32 0.39 -13.18
N ARG A 175 1.03 1.52 -13.02
CA ARG A 175 2.40 1.72 -13.52
C ARG A 175 3.29 2.35 -12.46
N TRP A 176 4.54 1.93 -12.46
CA TRP A 176 5.60 2.60 -11.72
C TRP A 176 6.24 3.72 -12.53
N HIS A 177 6.44 4.84 -11.90
CA HIS A 177 7.05 6.04 -12.45
C HIS A 177 8.25 6.45 -11.63
N THR A 178 9.22 7.10 -12.26
CA THR A 178 10.14 7.98 -11.55
C THR A 178 9.73 9.43 -11.76
N ARG A 179 9.61 10.19 -10.68
CA ARG A 179 9.44 11.64 -10.70
C ARG A 179 10.80 12.28 -10.88
N ALA A 180 10.95 13.11 -11.91
CA ALA A 180 12.23 13.67 -12.29
C ALA A 180 12.11 15.07 -12.91
N TRP A 181 13.13 15.90 -12.75
CA TRP A 181 13.33 17.06 -13.60
C TRP A 181 13.72 16.61 -15.00
N CYS A 182 13.05 17.12 -16.02
CA CYS A 182 13.40 16.88 -17.41
C CYS A 182 14.24 18.04 -17.94
N HIS A 183 15.51 17.80 -18.24
CA HIS A 183 16.41 18.87 -18.76
C HIS A 183 16.00 19.39 -20.13
N GLU A 184 15.29 18.60 -20.93
CA GLU A 184 14.75 19.03 -22.23
C GLU A 184 13.53 19.96 -22.07
N ASN A 185 12.62 19.60 -21.15
CA ASN A 185 11.38 20.33 -20.95
C ASN A 185 11.46 21.43 -19.89
N GLN A 186 12.50 21.42 -19.05
CA GLN A 186 12.72 22.39 -17.97
C GLN A 186 11.58 22.42 -16.93
N TYR A 187 11.03 21.23 -16.58
CA TYR A 187 10.08 21.06 -15.48
C TYR A 187 10.08 19.63 -14.92
N PHE A 188 9.54 19.46 -13.70
CA PHE A 188 9.37 18.16 -13.08
C PHE A 188 8.20 17.41 -13.68
N LYS A 189 8.40 16.14 -14.04
CA LYS A 189 7.37 15.27 -14.61
C LYS A 189 7.63 13.80 -14.28
N ASP A 190 6.64 12.96 -14.59
CA ASP A 190 6.72 11.53 -14.35
C ASP A 190 7.20 10.80 -15.60
N PHE A 191 8.13 9.89 -15.42
CA PHE A 191 8.63 8.97 -16.44
C PHE A 191 8.22 7.54 -16.08
N VAL A 192 7.48 6.87 -16.94
CA VAL A 192 7.10 5.46 -16.75
C VAL A 192 8.37 4.61 -16.78
N LEU A 193 8.69 3.92 -15.69
CA LEU A 193 9.93 3.13 -15.57
C LEU A 193 10.06 2.07 -16.67
N ALA A 194 8.98 1.38 -17.02
CA ALA A 194 8.97 0.37 -18.09
C ALA A 194 9.24 0.95 -19.50
N ARG A 195 9.31 2.27 -19.66
CA ARG A 195 9.60 2.95 -20.94
C ARG A 195 11.01 3.51 -21.02
N ILE A 196 11.79 3.39 -19.95
CA ILE A 196 13.22 3.66 -19.93
C ILE A 196 13.90 2.41 -20.50
N GLN A 197 14.40 2.51 -21.73
CA GLN A 197 15.02 1.37 -22.42
C GLN A 197 16.46 1.16 -22.00
N GLU A 198 17.18 2.26 -21.78
CA GLU A 198 18.60 2.23 -21.45
C GLU A 198 18.99 3.49 -20.67
N ILE A 199 19.93 3.35 -19.75
CA ILE A 199 20.63 4.44 -19.07
C ILE A 199 22.07 4.45 -19.58
N HIS A 200 22.49 5.54 -20.22
CA HIS A 200 23.75 5.63 -20.92
C HIS A 200 24.87 6.24 -20.08
N ARG A 201 24.55 7.36 -19.43
CA ARG A 201 25.52 8.16 -18.67
C ARG A 201 24.91 8.67 -17.37
N VAL A 202 25.77 8.88 -16.39
CA VAL A 202 25.43 9.41 -15.07
C VAL A 202 26.35 10.56 -14.76
N ARG A 203 25.85 11.60 -14.10
CA ARG A 203 26.62 12.73 -13.60
C ARG A 203 26.01 13.28 -12.31
N PRO A 204 26.76 14.01 -11.48
CA PRO A 204 26.19 14.72 -10.34
C PRO A 204 25.08 15.69 -10.78
N SER A 205 23.95 15.69 -10.08
CA SER A 205 22.84 16.61 -10.35
C SER A 205 23.06 17.94 -9.67
N ARG A 206 22.64 19.02 -10.35
CA ARG A 206 22.52 20.37 -9.78
C ARG A 206 21.07 20.75 -9.49
N ILE A 207 20.13 19.84 -9.75
CA ILE A 207 18.72 20.09 -9.55
C ILE A 207 18.37 19.87 -8.08
N ASP A 208 17.74 20.87 -7.49
CA ASP A 208 17.19 20.76 -6.14
C ASP A 208 15.81 20.15 -6.20
N ALA A 209 15.67 18.93 -5.70
CA ALA A 209 14.41 18.19 -5.64
C ALA A 209 13.31 18.89 -4.79
N THR A 210 13.69 19.76 -3.86
CA THR A 210 12.75 20.55 -3.05
C THR A 210 11.93 21.55 -3.87
N GLN A 211 12.42 21.91 -5.07
CA GLN A 211 11.74 22.79 -6.01
C GLN A 211 10.56 22.11 -6.74
N ASP A 212 10.38 20.79 -6.59
CA ASP A 212 9.18 20.13 -7.10
C ASP A 212 7.99 20.40 -6.18
N ALA A 213 7.42 21.59 -6.28
CA ALA A 213 6.29 22.02 -5.45
C ALA A 213 5.13 21.01 -5.49
N ARG A 214 4.81 20.46 -6.67
CA ARG A 214 3.71 19.52 -6.83
C ARG A 214 3.96 18.15 -6.17
N TRP A 215 5.22 17.74 -6.04
CA TRP A 215 5.55 16.52 -5.29
C TRP A 215 5.48 16.76 -3.78
N HIS A 216 5.87 17.94 -3.32
CA HIS A 216 5.90 18.27 -1.89
C HIS A 216 4.55 18.77 -1.37
N SER A 217 3.67 19.26 -2.25
CA SER A 217 2.31 19.69 -1.88
C SER A 217 1.33 18.52 -1.85
N PHE A 218 0.36 18.64 -0.94
CA PHE A 218 -0.75 17.69 -0.81
C PHE A 218 -2.08 18.43 -0.95
N VAL A 219 -3.01 17.75 -1.57
CA VAL A 219 -4.41 18.18 -1.65
C VAL A 219 -5.31 17.12 -1.05
N THR A 220 -6.50 17.50 -0.64
CA THR A 220 -7.53 16.57 -0.18
C THR A 220 -8.63 16.49 -1.22
N ILE A 221 -8.83 15.30 -1.78
CA ILE A 221 -9.97 15.00 -2.65
C ILE A 221 -11.12 14.56 -1.74
N VAL A 222 -12.28 15.17 -1.90
CA VAL A 222 -13.49 14.85 -1.14
C VAL A 222 -14.47 14.13 -2.07
N LEU A 223 -14.79 12.89 -1.71
CA LEU A 223 -15.74 12.05 -2.44
C LEU A 223 -16.94 11.75 -1.54
N ARG A 224 -18.10 11.54 -2.15
CA ARG A 224 -19.30 11.04 -1.48
C ARG A 224 -20.02 10.03 -2.36
N ALA A 225 -20.96 9.29 -1.78
CA ALA A 225 -21.87 8.46 -2.54
C ALA A 225 -22.70 9.33 -3.49
N ASN A 226 -22.81 8.91 -4.77
CA ASN A 226 -23.50 9.68 -5.80
C ASN A 226 -24.97 9.93 -5.43
N ARG A 227 -25.42 11.17 -5.59
CA ARG A 227 -26.78 11.59 -5.25
C ARG A 227 -27.87 10.92 -6.09
N ALA A 228 -27.54 10.42 -7.28
CA ALA A 228 -28.44 9.66 -8.12
C ALA A 228 -28.78 8.26 -7.58
N LEU A 229 -28.00 7.76 -6.62
CA LEU A 229 -28.24 6.48 -5.96
C LEU A 229 -29.44 6.56 -5.01
N THR A 230 -30.17 5.46 -4.86
CA THR A 230 -31.20 5.31 -3.82
C THR A 230 -30.59 5.37 -2.42
N ARG A 231 -31.41 5.61 -1.40
CA ARG A 231 -30.93 5.65 -0.01
C ARG A 231 -30.17 4.37 0.41
N GLY A 232 -30.70 3.19 0.05
CA GLY A 232 -30.05 1.93 0.39
C GLY A 232 -28.70 1.75 -0.31
N GLN A 233 -28.62 2.13 -1.59
CA GLN A 233 -27.38 2.08 -2.35
C GLN A 233 -26.32 3.05 -1.81
N ARG A 234 -26.71 4.27 -1.38
CA ARG A 234 -25.79 5.21 -0.75
C ARG A 234 -25.20 4.65 0.54
N ILE A 235 -26.04 4.07 1.41
CA ILE A 235 -25.56 3.43 2.65
C ILE A 235 -24.56 2.30 2.33
N ALA A 236 -24.81 1.49 1.31
CA ALA A 236 -23.89 0.44 0.90
C ALA A 236 -22.55 1.01 0.43
N VAL A 237 -22.55 2.05 -0.42
CA VAL A 237 -21.33 2.73 -0.88
C VAL A 237 -20.57 3.38 0.28
N GLU A 238 -21.28 4.08 1.18
CA GLU A 238 -20.66 4.70 2.38
C GLU A 238 -19.96 3.65 3.25
N THR A 239 -20.60 2.48 3.43
CA THR A 239 -20.03 1.36 4.18
C THR A 239 -18.82 0.74 3.46
N GLU A 240 -18.94 0.49 2.16
CA GLU A 240 -17.89 -0.11 1.32
C GLU A 240 -16.61 0.73 1.32
N PHE A 241 -16.75 2.06 1.21
CA PHE A 241 -15.62 2.99 1.19
C PHE A 241 -15.21 3.51 2.57
N GLY A 242 -15.85 3.05 3.65
CA GLY A 242 -15.55 3.49 5.02
C GLY A 242 -15.73 4.99 5.22
N MET A 243 -16.77 5.58 4.62
CA MET A 243 -17.02 7.01 4.69
C MET A 243 -17.39 7.46 6.10
N SER A 244 -16.85 8.59 6.52
CA SER A 244 -17.23 9.27 7.76
C SER A 244 -18.12 10.46 7.43
N GLU A 245 -19.27 10.57 8.10
CA GLU A 245 -20.24 11.67 7.86
C GLU A 245 -20.66 11.80 6.37
N GLY A 246 -20.73 10.66 5.66
CA GLY A 246 -21.09 10.61 4.24
C GLY A 246 -19.97 11.05 3.27
N GLU A 247 -18.76 11.26 3.75
CA GLU A 247 -17.61 11.67 2.95
C GLU A 247 -16.42 10.74 3.11
N LEU A 248 -15.68 10.55 2.01
CA LEU A 248 -14.34 9.98 1.97
C LEU A 248 -13.34 11.09 1.63
N ARG A 249 -12.41 11.37 2.53
CA ARG A 249 -11.38 12.37 2.35
C ARG A 249 -10.05 11.70 2.06
N VAL A 250 -9.53 11.87 0.84
CA VAL A 250 -8.28 11.26 0.39
C VAL A 250 -7.20 12.32 0.26
N ARG A 251 -6.20 12.29 1.14
CA ARG A 251 -5.03 13.17 1.06
C ARG A 251 -4.02 12.57 0.09
N ILE A 252 -3.72 13.28 -0.99
CA ILE A 252 -2.85 12.81 -2.07
C ILE A 252 -1.85 13.91 -2.47
N ARG A 253 -0.66 13.52 -2.96
CA ARG A 253 0.27 14.47 -3.57
C ARG A 253 -0.34 15.12 -4.80
N GLU A 254 -0.16 16.43 -4.93
CA GLU A 254 -0.69 17.18 -6.07
C GLU A 254 -0.25 16.60 -7.42
N SER A 255 1.00 16.14 -7.53
CA SER A 255 1.51 15.50 -8.74
C SER A 255 0.79 14.22 -9.14
N LEU A 256 0.08 13.55 -8.22
CA LEU A 256 -0.60 12.27 -8.44
C LEU A 256 -2.12 12.41 -8.62
N VAL A 257 -2.68 13.59 -8.44
CA VAL A 257 -4.14 13.85 -8.50
C VAL A 257 -4.76 13.37 -9.80
N HIS A 258 -4.13 13.66 -10.95
CA HIS A 258 -4.68 13.29 -12.25
C HIS A 258 -4.72 11.76 -12.47
N TYR A 259 -3.81 11.00 -11.86
CA TYR A 259 -3.85 9.53 -11.91
C TYR A 259 -5.00 8.98 -11.09
N PHE A 260 -5.20 9.52 -9.89
CA PHE A 260 -6.28 9.14 -9.00
C PHE A 260 -7.66 9.37 -9.64
N ILE A 261 -7.86 10.57 -10.21
CA ILE A 261 -9.11 10.94 -10.89
C ILE A 261 -9.39 9.99 -12.06
N ARG A 262 -8.37 9.73 -12.88
CA ARG A 262 -8.49 8.81 -14.03
C ARG A 262 -8.77 7.38 -13.60
N GLN A 263 -8.16 6.90 -12.53
CA GLN A 263 -8.36 5.55 -12.03
C GLN A 263 -9.80 5.32 -11.56
N LEU A 264 -10.38 6.31 -10.91
CA LEU A 264 -11.78 6.29 -10.47
C LEU A 264 -12.76 6.77 -11.55
N SER A 265 -12.28 7.13 -12.74
CA SER A 265 -13.08 7.66 -13.85
C SER A 265 -13.88 8.92 -13.52
N LEU A 266 -13.40 9.74 -12.57
CA LEU A 266 -14.05 10.98 -12.13
C LEU A 266 -13.93 12.14 -13.12
N ASP A 267 -13.14 11.97 -14.19
CA ASP A 267 -12.90 12.95 -15.27
C ASP A 267 -13.79 12.74 -16.49
N ARG A 268 -14.74 11.83 -16.42
CA ARG A 268 -15.61 11.52 -17.56
C ARG A 268 -16.88 12.39 -17.50
N ASP A 269 -17.02 13.30 -18.44
CA ASP A 269 -18.21 14.14 -18.61
C ASP A 269 -19.43 13.37 -19.16
N THR A 270 -19.24 12.12 -19.60
CA THR A 270 -20.30 11.28 -20.18
C THR A 270 -20.24 9.87 -19.61
N VAL A 271 -21.11 9.60 -18.65
CA VAL A 271 -21.45 8.25 -18.24
C VAL A 271 -22.39 7.64 -19.29
N PRO A 272 -22.16 6.41 -19.76
CA PRO A 272 -23.20 5.72 -20.55
C PRO A 272 -24.54 5.75 -19.80
N SER A 273 -25.60 6.06 -20.46
CA SER A 273 -26.94 6.29 -19.87
C SER A 273 -27.51 5.14 -19.01
N ASN A 274 -26.84 3.99 -18.99
CA ASN A 274 -27.21 2.79 -18.24
C ASN A 274 -26.29 2.49 -17.05
N LYS A 275 -25.31 3.36 -16.70
CA LYS A 275 -24.38 3.13 -15.60
C LYS A 275 -24.34 4.33 -14.68
N ILE A 276 -24.76 4.13 -13.41
CA ILE A 276 -24.65 5.12 -12.35
C ILE A 276 -23.25 5.01 -11.74
N GLU A 277 -22.53 6.13 -11.68
CA GLU A 277 -21.26 6.18 -10.94
C GLU A 277 -21.53 6.09 -9.44
N LEU A 278 -20.73 5.31 -8.74
CA LEU A 278 -20.89 5.12 -7.30
C LEU A 278 -20.47 6.34 -6.49
N LEU A 279 -19.46 7.06 -6.98
CA LEU A 279 -18.82 8.19 -6.28
C LEU A 279 -19.06 9.49 -7.02
N GLU A 280 -19.23 10.57 -6.27
CA GLU A 280 -19.29 11.94 -6.75
C GLU A 280 -18.13 12.74 -6.14
N TRP A 281 -17.42 13.49 -6.96
CA TRP A 281 -16.33 14.35 -6.51
C TRP A 281 -16.84 15.71 -6.07
N VAL A 282 -16.77 16.00 -4.76
CA VAL A 282 -17.41 17.15 -4.12
C VAL A 282 -16.68 18.45 -4.41
N ASN A 283 -15.36 18.47 -4.23
CA ASN A 283 -14.54 19.68 -4.37
C ASN A 283 -13.81 19.78 -5.71
N GLN A 284 -14.43 19.30 -6.78
CA GLN A 284 -13.87 19.31 -8.13
C GLN A 284 -13.45 20.72 -8.59
N SER A 285 -14.31 21.73 -8.37
CA SER A 285 -14.04 23.10 -8.81
C SER A 285 -12.80 23.73 -8.17
N GLU A 286 -12.51 23.36 -6.94
CA GLU A 286 -11.32 23.85 -6.22
C GLU A 286 -10.02 23.28 -6.81
N LEU A 287 -10.06 22.05 -7.31
CA LEU A 287 -8.89 21.31 -7.80
C LEU A 287 -8.73 21.36 -9.33
N GLN A 288 -9.70 21.93 -10.06
CA GLN A 288 -9.63 22.10 -11.52
C GLN A 288 -8.36 22.79 -12.02
N PRO A 289 -7.85 23.87 -11.40
CA PRO A 289 -6.63 24.52 -11.87
C PRO A 289 -5.41 23.58 -11.84
N ILE A 290 -5.31 22.75 -10.78
CA ILE A 290 -4.22 21.77 -10.58
C ILE A 290 -4.25 20.71 -11.68
N ILE A 291 -5.46 20.26 -12.06
CA ILE A 291 -5.66 19.23 -13.08
C ILE A 291 -5.36 19.76 -14.46
N ALA A 292 -5.87 20.94 -14.80
CA ALA A 292 -5.65 21.58 -16.09
C ALA A 292 -4.15 21.77 -16.37
N GLU A 293 -3.38 22.21 -15.39
CA GLU A 293 -1.92 22.32 -15.49
C GLU A 293 -1.24 20.96 -15.67
N ALA A 294 -1.74 19.89 -15.02
CA ALA A 294 -1.19 18.54 -15.17
C ALA A 294 -1.43 17.93 -16.55
N THR A 295 -2.53 18.32 -17.20
CA THR A 295 -2.93 17.78 -18.50
C THR A 295 -2.28 18.52 -19.67
N SER A 296 -1.95 19.81 -19.49
CA SER A 296 -1.31 20.65 -20.51
C SER A 296 0.19 20.37 -20.68
N ARG A 297 0.84 19.77 -19.72
CA ARG A 297 2.28 19.40 -19.71
C ARG A 297 2.47 17.90 -20.06
#